data_c9824f5cfa5ede95ad30a88d0866c0b9
#
_entry.id   c9824f5cfa5ede95ad30a88d0866c0b9
#
_cell.length_a   1.000
_cell.length_b   1.000
_cell.length_c   1.000
_cell.angle_alpha   90.00
_cell.angle_beta   90.00
_cell.angle_gamma   90.00
#
_symmetry.space_group_name_H-M   'P 1'
#
loop_
_entity.id
_entity.type
_entity.pdbx_description
1 polymer ?
#
loop_
_entity_poly.entity_id
_entity_poly.type
_entity_poly.pdbx_seq_one_letter_code
_entity_poly.pdbx_strand_id
1 'polypeptide(L)'
;MQATFNRRQLWLCLVPLLLALCLIFAVTKQNQITIHKSAIILRQGPGLTYAPIKQSATETGQIIGQQNSWYKLRIDDHQVAWAPAWRLKDQTKVGTHNALSEATIVIDAGHGGSDSGAEYHDNSNNPKYMEKTYTLALAKRVASKLRAQGARVIMTRDNDQYVALKPRPKMAEKTKADVFISFHYDSSPQANEGSGVTTYYYHRGPSKELAQTVNHQFNHLPLKNLGINFGDFLVIRDNTQPAILCEMGYINTKRDFQQIKTARYQNQVANDVVTGLNQFCQNRAGK
;
A
#
# COMPACT_ATOMS: atom_id res chain seq x y z
N MET A 1 -8.43 70.35 1.41
CA MET A 1 -7.99 69.78 2.71
C MET A 1 -6.98 68.65 2.43
N GLN A 2 -5.69 68.93 2.60
CA GLN A 2 -4.65 67.89 2.50
C GLN A 2 -4.54 67.23 3.85
N ALA A 3 -4.89 65.93 3.93
CA ALA A 3 -4.75 65.15 5.17
C ALA A 3 -3.24 64.87 5.37
N THR A 4 -2.62 65.61 6.29
CA THR A 4 -1.24 65.36 6.73
C THR A 4 -1.25 64.17 7.69
N PHE A 5 -0.85 62.99 7.21
CA PHE A 5 -0.70 61.79 8.03
C PHE A 5 0.40 62.03 9.08
N ASN A 6 0.03 61.96 10.36
CA ASN A 6 0.98 62.09 11.46
C ASN A 6 1.91 60.86 11.49
N ARG A 7 3.24 61.06 11.73
CA ARG A 7 4.24 59.95 11.78
C ARG A 7 3.79 58.75 12.63
N ARG A 8 3.09 58.98 13.75
CA ARG A 8 2.53 57.88 14.55
C ARG A 8 1.48 57.06 13.85
N GLN A 9 0.59 57.67 13.07
CA GLN A 9 -0.46 56.96 12.28
C GLN A 9 0.18 56.17 11.13
N LEU A 10 1.27 56.68 10.52
CA LEU A 10 2.01 55.98 9.52
C LEU A 10 2.64 54.70 10.08
N TRP A 11 3.26 54.72 11.24
CA TRP A 11 3.82 53.52 11.89
C TRP A 11 2.77 52.51 12.31
N LEU A 12 1.58 52.95 12.79
CA LEU A 12 0.46 52.06 13.12
C LEU A 12 -0.08 51.28 11.91
N CYS A 13 0.10 51.79 10.68
CA CYS A 13 -0.29 51.09 9.47
C CYS A 13 0.84 50.25 8.89
N LEU A 14 2.10 50.72 8.92
CA LEU A 14 3.24 50.06 8.32
C LEU A 14 3.70 48.83 9.10
N VAL A 15 3.68 48.85 10.42
CA VAL A 15 4.14 47.72 11.23
C VAL A 15 3.24 46.50 11.05
N PRO A 16 1.89 46.58 11.12
CA PRO A 16 1.04 45.44 10.81
C PRO A 16 1.17 44.93 9.38
N LEU A 17 1.35 45.83 8.40
CA LEU A 17 1.54 45.45 7.01
C LEU A 17 2.86 44.67 6.82
N LEU A 18 3.96 45.12 7.41
CA LEU A 18 5.24 44.39 7.40
C LEU A 18 5.15 43.03 8.09
N LEU A 19 4.48 42.97 9.23
CA LEU A 19 4.23 41.69 9.94
C LEU A 19 3.39 40.73 9.08
N ALA A 20 2.35 41.24 8.41
CA ALA A 20 1.54 40.42 7.50
C ALA A 20 2.35 39.92 6.31
N LEU A 21 3.18 40.78 5.71
CA LEU A 21 4.09 40.40 4.61
C LEU A 21 5.14 39.37 5.06
N CYS A 22 5.72 39.53 6.25
CA CYS A 22 6.65 38.55 6.82
C CYS A 22 5.95 37.22 7.10
N LEU A 23 4.73 37.25 7.60
CA LEU A 23 3.92 36.03 7.84
C LEU A 23 3.58 35.32 6.52
N ILE A 24 3.13 36.05 5.51
CA ILE A 24 2.86 35.53 4.18
C ILE A 24 4.13 34.91 3.59
N PHE A 25 5.28 35.59 3.67
CA PHE A 25 6.56 35.07 3.21
C PHE A 25 6.99 33.82 3.96
N ALA A 26 6.82 33.78 5.29
CA ALA A 26 7.13 32.61 6.11
C ALA A 26 6.24 31.41 5.73
N VAL A 27 4.92 31.62 5.58
CA VAL A 27 3.96 30.58 5.19
C VAL A 27 4.24 30.07 3.77
N THR A 28 4.55 30.96 2.83
CA THR A 28 4.88 30.55 1.45
C THR A 28 6.18 29.76 1.37
N LYS A 29 7.22 30.15 2.14
CA LYS A 29 8.47 29.37 2.24
C LYS A 29 8.27 28.02 2.91
N GLN A 30 7.43 27.95 3.94
CA GLN A 30 7.15 26.71 4.67
C GLN A 30 6.47 25.65 3.80
N ASN A 31 5.73 26.04 2.76
CA ASN A 31 5.05 25.17 1.82
C ASN A 31 5.89 24.81 0.58
N GLN A 32 7.10 25.34 0.45
CA GLN A 32 8.00 24.98 -0.65
C GLN A 32 8.71 23.67 -0.35
N ILE A 33 8.82 22.79 -1.36
CA ILE A 33 9.51 21.53 -1.28
C ILE A 33 10.37 21.30 -2.52
N THR A 34 11.57 20.80 -2.29
CA THR A 34 12.48 20.36 -3.36
C THR A 34 12.22 18.90 -3.68
N ILE A 35 12.13 18.55 -4.96
CA ILE A 35 11.77 17.23 -5.46
C ILE A 35 12.87 16.75 -6.38
N HIS A 36 13.46 15.60 -6.07
CA HIS A 36 14.48 14.96 -6.89
C HIS A 36 13.82 13.88 -7.77
N LYS A 37 13.97 14.00 -9.09
CA LYS A 37 13.41 13.07 -10.09
C LYS A 37 13.85 11.62 -9.86
N SER A 38 15.06 11.42 -9.36
CA SER A 38 15.57 10.09 -9.02
C SER A 38 14.78 9.40 -7.89
N ALA A 39 14.09 10.17 -7.04
CA ALA A 39 13.32 9.66 -5.90
C ALA A 39 11.81 9.69 -6.13
N ILE A 40 11.30 10.66 -6.89
CA ILE A 40 9.86 10.91 -7.05
C ILE A 40 9.57 11.29 -8.50
N ILE A 41 8.62 10.61 -9.12
CA ILE A 41 8.04 10.98 -10.41
C ILE A 41 6.80 11.85 -10.15
N LEU A 42 6.78 13.04 -10.76
CA LEU A 42 5.62 13.92 -10.74
C LEU A 42 4.57 13.46 -11.77
N ARG A 43 3.29 13.46 -11.38
CA ARG A 43 2.18 12.96 -12.20
C ARG A 43 1.11 14.02 -12.46
N GLN A 44 0.27 13.78 -13.47
CA GLN A 44 -0.85 14.65 -13.82
C GLN A 44 -2.00 14.61 -12.80
N GLY A 45 -2.08 13.55 -11.97
CA GLY A 45 -3.14 13.36 -11.00
C GLY A 45 -2.70 12.56 -9.76
N PRO A 46 -3.59 12.43 -8.74
CA PRO A 46 -3.28 11.84 -7.44
C PRO A 46 -3.36 10.31 -7.44
N GLY A 47 -2.45 9.64 -8.13
CA GLY A 47 -2.39 8.17 -8.19
C GLY A 47 -1.36 7.65 -9.19
N LEU A 48 -0.97 6.39 -9.01
CA LEU A 48 0.02 5.68 -9.82
C LEU A 48 -0.37 5.62 -11.32
N THR A 49 -1.66 5.49 -11.62
CA THR A 49 -2.17 5.33 -12.99
C THR A 49 -2.16 6.61 -13.82
N TYR A 50 -2.00 7.79 -13.20
CA TYR A 50 -1.89 9.03 -13.94
C TYR A 50 -0.54 9.14 -14.67
N ALA A 51 -0.55 9.71 -15.87
CA ALA A 51 0.65 9.88 -16.67
C ALA A 51 1.70 10.74 -15.95
N PRO A 52 3.01 10.41 -16.10
CA PRO A 52 4.08 11.27 -15.60
C PRO A 52 4.11 12.58 -16.38
N ILE A 53 4.54 13.66 -15.73
CA ILE A 53 4.85 14.92 -16.42
C ILE A 53 6.33 14.99 -16.77
N LYS A 54 6.67 15.89 -17.71
CA LYS A 54 8.08 16.22 -17.97
C LYS A 54 8.65 16.92 -16.73
N GLN A 55 9.79 16.46 -16.27
CA GLN A 55 10.41 16.88 -15.01
C GLN A 55 11.91 17.03 -15.17
N SER A 56 12.47 18.11 -14.64
CA SER A 56 13.93 18.32 -14.52
C SER A 56 14.54 17.39 -13.46
N ALA A 57 15.86 17.34 -13.35
CA ALA A 57 16.54 16.53 -12.33
C ALA A 57 16.14 16.92 -10.91
N THR A 58 15.93 18.21 -10.69
CA THR A 58 15.45 18.79 -9.43
C THR A 58 14.39 19.83 -9.75
N GLU A 59 13.25 19.75 -9.08
CA GLU A 59 12.14 20.68 -9.16
C GLU A 59 11.90 21.31 -7.78
N THR A 60 11.40 22.55 -7.78
CA THR A 60 10.86 23.18 -6.57
C THR A 60 9.37 23.36 -6.75
N GLY A 61 8.58 22.86 -5.82
CA GLY A 61 7.13 22.97 -5.87
C GLY A 61 6.56 23.58 -4.60
N GLN A 62 5.44 24.27 -4.73
CA GLN A 62 4.62 24.74 -3.61
C GLN A 62 3.46 23.78 -3.40
N ILE A 63 3.27 23.27 -2.16
CA ILE A 63 2.10 22.46 -1.81
C ILE A 63 0.88 23.37 -1.80
N ILE A 64 -0.09 23.10 -2.69
CA ILE A 64 -1.36 23.85 -2.84
C ILE A 64 -2.60 23.04 -2.51
N GLY A 65 -2.45 21.75 -2.18
CA GLY A 65 -3.55 20.88 -1.81
C GLY A 65 -3.13 19.44 -1.57
N GLN A 66 -4.10 18.60 -1.21
CA GLN A 66 -3.90 17.17 -0.98
C GLN A 66 -5.16 16.39 -1.35
N GLN A 67 -4.97 15.21 -1.99
CA GLN A 67 -6.03 14.25 -2.28
C GLN A 67 -5.45 12.83 -2.27
N ASN A 68 -6.17 11.85 -1.72
CA ASN A 68 -5.78 10.41 -1.70
C ASN A 68 -4.35 10.16 -1.21
N SER A 69 -3.87 10.95 -0.24
CA SER A 69 -2.48 10.92 0.26
C SER A 69 -1.43 11.38 -0.77
N TRP A 70 -1.84 12.10 -1.81
CA TRP A 70 -0.96 12.79 -2.75
C TRP A 70 -1.04 14.28 -2.54
N TYR A 71 0.09 14.98 -2.58
CA TYR A 71 0.14 16.43 -2.60
C TYR A 71 -0.04 16.96 -4.00
N LYS A 72 -0.89 17.99 -4.13
CA LYS A 72 -0.99 18.83 -5.30
C LYS A 72 0.06 19.92 -5.19
N LEU A 73 0.91 20.03 -6.19
CA LEU A 73 2.07 20.91 -6.23
C LEU A 73 1.92 21.89 -7.36
N ARG A 74 2.20 23.16 -7.10
CA ARG A 74 2.47 24.16 -8.14
C ARG A 74 3.98 24.17 -8.39
N ILE A 75 4.41 23.80 -9.59
CA ILE A 75 5.83 23.72 -9.96
C ILE A 75 6.31 25.09 -10.48
N ASP A 76 5.49 25.72 -11.32
CA ASP A 76 5.65 27.07 -11.80
C ASP A 76 4.28 27.74 -11.94
N ASP A 77 4.22 28.94 -12.56
CA ASP A 77 2.96 29.69 -12.71
C ASP A 77 1.91 28.97 -13.58
N HIS A 78 2.31 27.96 -14.37
CA HIS A 78 1.46 27.29 -15.34
C HIS A 78 1.35 25.79 -15.14
N GLN A 79 2.25 25.18 -14.35
CA GLN A 79 2.31 23.73 -14.21
C GLN A 79 1.91 23.27 -12.81
N VAL A 80 0.89 22.41 -12.79
CA VAL A 80 0.45 21.70 -11.59
C VAL A 80 0.79 20.22 -11.73
N ALA A 81 1.30 19.63 -10.66
CA ALA A 81 1.67 18.23 -10.59
C ALA A 81 1.25 17.59 -9.28
N TRP A 82 1.35 16.26 -9.21
CA TRP A 82 1.05 15.49 -8.02
C TRP A 82 2.21 14.60 -7.65
N ALA A 83 2.44 14.45 -6.34
CA ALA A 83 3.46 13.58 -5.77
C ALA A 83 2.94 12.86 -4.53
N PRO A 84 3.38 11.60 -4.26
CA PRO A 84 2.98 10.87 -3.06
C PRO A 84 3.49 11.58 -1.80
N ALA A 85 2.56 11.97 -0.90
CA ALA A 85 2.89 12.76 0.28
C ALA A 85 3.86 12.05 1.24
N TRP A 86 3.78 10.71 1.31
CA TRP A 86 4.67 9.90 2.16
C TRP A 86 6.11 9.86 1.64
N ARG A 87 6.30 10.04 0.33
CA ARG A 87 7.64 10.09 -0.28
C ARG A 87 8.32 11.44 -0.10
N LEU A 88 7.54 12.53 -0.14
CA LEU A 88 8.08 13.88 -0.02
C LEU A 88 8.73 14.16 1.35
N LYS A 89 8.26 13.47 2.41
CA LYS A 89 8.82 13.60 3.76
C LYS A 89 10.15 12.87 3.95
N ASP A 90 10.46 11.88 3.11
CA ASP A 90 11.57 10.93 3.34
C ASP A 90 12.36 10.62 2.06
N GLN A 91 12.57 11.62 1.19
CA GLN A 91 13.25 11.45 -0.11
C GLN A 91 14.65 10.83 -0.01
N THR A 92 15.34 11.00 1.12
CA THR A 92 16.71 10.52 1.32
C THR A 92 16.80 9.09 1.86
N LYS A 93 15.76 8.59 2.50
CA LYS A 93 15.78 7.27 3.17
C LYS A 93 15.39 6.10 2.28
N VAL A 94 14.67 6.35 1.22
CA VAL A 94 14.23 5.31 0.30
C VAL A 94 14.91 5.55 -1.04
N GLY A 95 15.69 4.57 -1.49
CA GLY A 95 16.51 4.64 -2.72
C GLY A 95 15.77 5.12 -3.97
N THR A 96 16.35 4.87 -5.13
CA THR A 96 15.82 5.26 -6.44
C THR A 96 14.33 4.90 -6.60
N HIS A 97 13.61 5.75 -7.32
CA HIS A 97 12.21 5.56 -7.67
C HIS A 97 11.97 4.15 -8.27
N ASN A 98 10.91 3.50 -7.80
CA ASN A 98 10.30 2.33 -8.42
C ASN A 98 8.76 2.45 -8.31
N ALA A 99 8.01 1.66 -9.08
CA ALA A 99 6.55 1.79 -9.12
C ALA A 99 5.87 1.52 -7.77
N LEU A 100 6.43 0.63 -6.94
CA LEU A 100 5.93 0.40 -5.57
C LEU A 100 6.05 1.63 -4.69
N SER A 101 7.07 2.47 -4.90
CA SER A 101 7.30 3.66 -4.08
C SER A 101 6.18 4.71 -4.17
N GLU A 102 5.35 4.61 -5.20
CA GLU A 102 4.18 5.46 -5.42
C GLU A 102 2.86 4.76 -5.11
N ALA A 103 2.89 3.46 -4.79
CA ALA A 103 1.69 2.66 -4.58
C ALA A 103 1.18 2.72 -3.14
N THR A 104 -0.15 2.71 -2.99
CA THR A 104 -0.84 2.44 -1.74
C THR A 104 -1.34 1.01 -1.75
N ILE A 105 -0.87 0.20 -0.80
CA ILE A 105 -1.17 -1.23 -0.72
C ILE A 105 -1.85 -1.53 0.61
N VAL A 106 -3.04 -2.15 0.54
CA VAL A 106 -3.72 -2.69 1.71
C VAL A 106 -3.42 -4.17 1.82
N ILE A 107 -2.88 -4.57 2.96
CA ILE A 107 -2.59 -5.96 3.30
C ILE A 107 -3.60 -6.43 4.35
N ASP A 108 -4.30 -7.48 4.01
CA ASP A 108 -5.23 -8.14 4.91
C ASP A 108 -4.61 -9.42 5.47
N ALA A 109 -4.40 -9.43 6.78
CA ALA A 109 -4.06 -10.66 7.51
C ALA A 109 -5.37 -11.35 7.88
N GLY A 110 -5.73 -12.45 7.22
CA GLY A 110 -6.97 -13.18 7.46
C GLY A 110 -7.14 -13.56 8.93
N HIS A 111 -8.39 -13.66 9.38
CA HIS A 111 -8.76 -14.03 10.76
C HIS A 111 -8.25 -13.05 11.82
N GLY A 112 -8.11 -13.51 13.09
CA GLY A 112 -7.55 -12.73 14.19
C GLY A 112 -8.43 -12.67 15.43
N GLY A 113 -7.84 -12.53 16.61
CA GLY A 113 -8.55 -12.49 17.89
C GLY A 113 -9.34 -13.75 18.15
N SER A 114 -10.67 -13.64 18.28
CA SER A 114 -11.60 -14.76 18.48
C SER A 114 -11.79 -15.67 17.27
N ASP A 115 -11.38 -15.24 16.08
CA ASP A 115 -11.41 -16.04 14.85
C ASP A 115 -10.03 -16.67 14.63
N SER A 116 -9.91 -17.98 14.92
CA SER A 116 -8.66 -18.73 14.74
C SER A 116 -8.30 -18.96 13.28
N GLY A 117 -9.30 -18.96 12.38
CA GLY A 117 -9.22 -19.55 11.05
C GLY A 117 -9.16 -21.08 11.14
N ALA A 118 -8.68 -21.71 10.08
CA ALA A 118 -8.43 -23.15 10.07
C ALA A 118 -7.27 -23.53 11.02
N GLU A 119 -7.23 -24.82 11.41
CA GLU A 119 -6.24 -25.30 12.40
C GLU A 119 -5.51 -26.55 11.89
N TYR A 120 -4.23 -26.68 12.26
CA TYR A 120 -3.45 -27.88 11.95
C TYR A 120 -3.98 -29.11 12.73
N HIS A 121 -4.41 -28.91 13.97
CA HIS A 121 -5.07 -29.91 14.80
C HIS A 121 -6.36 -29.33 15.35
N ASP A 122 -7.46 -30.02 15.15
CA ASP A 122 -8.77 -29.60 15.65
C ASP A 122 -8.75 -29.37 17.16
N ASN A 123 -9.39 -28.29 17.60
CA ASN A 123 -9.56 -27.91 19.01
C ASN A 123 -8.27 -27.79 19.83
N SER A 124 -7.17 -27.40 19.19
CA SER A 124 -5.87 -27.32 19.90
C SER A 124 -5.80 -26.18 20.92
N ASN A 125 -6.63 -25.13 20.81
CA ASN A 125 -6.52 -23.86 21.54
C ASN A 125 -5.09 -23.29 21.60
N ASN A 126 -4.18 -23.86 20.81
CA ASN A 126 -2.78 -23.45 20.76
C ASN A 126 -2.54 -22.54 19.54
N PRO A 127 -2.18 -21.27 19.75
CA PRO A 127 -1.94 -20.32 18.64
C PRO A 127 -0.93 -20.82 17.59
N LYS A 128 -0.04 -21.77 17.97
CA LYS A 128 0.94 -22.38 17.04
C LYS A 128 0.28 -23.26 15.95
N TYR A 129 -0.97 -23.59 16.09
CA TYR A 129 -1.71 -24.41 15.11
C TYR A 129 -2.82 -23.65 14.40
N MET A 130 -3.04 -22.35 14.75
CA MET A 130 -4.10 -21.51 14.21
C MET A 130 -3.64 -20.72 12.98
N GLU A 131 -4.46 -20.65 11.97
CA GLU A 131 -4.22 -19.91 10.73
C GLU A 131 -3.90 -18.42 11.00
N LYS A 132 -4.65 -17.79 11.91
CA LYS A 132 -4.47 -16.37 12.27
C LYS A 132 -3.05 -15.98 12.64
N THR A 133 -2.27 -16.93 13.20
CA THR A 133 -0.87 -16.71 13.58
C THR A 133 0.01 -16.57 12.36
N TYR A 134 -0.18 -17.42 11.37
CA TYR A 134 0.66 -17.46 10.17
C TYR A 134 0.27 -16.40 9.15
N THR A 135 -1.03 -16.08 9.03
CA THR A 135 -1.49 -14.98 8.18
C THR A 135 -0.92 -13.64 8.65
N LEU A 136 -0.92 -13.39 9.98
CA LEU A 136 -0.34 -12.18 10.55
C LEU A 136 1.20 -12.14 10.35
N ALA A 137 1.88 -13.27 10.57
CA ALA A 137 3.33 -13.35 10.41
C ALA A 137 3.75 -13.06 8.96
N LEU A 138 3.06 -13.66 7.98
CA LEU A 138 3.30 -13.42 6.55
C LEU A 138 2.98 -11.97 6.17
N ALA A 139 1.80 -11.47 6.54
CA ALA A 139 1.38 -10.10 6.26
C ALA A 139 2.38 -9.06 6.77
N LYS A 140 2.91 -9.23 7.98
CA LYS A 140 3.97 -8.36 8.55
C LYS A 140 5.26 -8.40 7.75
N ARG A 141 5.68 -9.58 7.26
CA ARG A 141 6.89 -9.72 6.43
C ARG A 141 6.73 -9.00 5.09
N VAL A 142 5.59 -9.21 4.42
CA VAL A 142 5.24 -8.52 3.18
C VAL A 142 5.20 -7.01 3.40
N ALA A 143 4.50 -6.55 4.46
CA ALA A 143 4.42 -5.13 4.80
C ALA A 143 5.79 -4.48 5.03
N SER A 144 6.67 -5.16 5.76
CA SER A 144 8.04 -4.67 6.02
C SER A 144 8.83 -4.50 4.72
N LYS A 145 8.77 -5.50 3.83
CA LYS A 145 9.49 -5.46 2.55
C LYS A 145 8.95 -4.38 1.59
N LEU A 146 7.62 -4.22 1.53
CA LEU A 146 6.99 -3.17 0.71
C LEU A 146 7.31 -1.77 1.22
N ARG A 147 7.30 -1.56 2.55
CA ARG A 147 7.72 -0.29 3.15
C ARG A 147 9.19 0.03 2.85
N ALA A 148 10.06 -0.98 2.85
CA ALA A 148 11.46 -0.82 2.44
C ALA A 148 11.61 -0.41 0.97
N GLN A 149 10.64 -0.74 0.10
CA GLN A 149 10.56 -0.26 -1.29
C GLN A 149 9.90 1.13 -1.42
N GLY A 150 9.49 1.74 -0.31
CA GLY A 150 8.86 3.06 -0.29
C GLY A 150 7.34 3.06 -0.48
N ALA A 151 6.68 1.91 -0.54
CA ALA A 151 5.24 1.81 -0.65
C ALA A 151 4.52 2.34 0.60
N ARG A 152 3.35 2.94 0.41
CA ARG A 152 2.42 3.24 1.51
C ARG A 152 1.65 1.97 1.84
N VAL A 153 1.95 1.36 2.98
CA VAL A 153 1.34 0.10 3.39
C VAL A 153 0.41 0.29 4.58
N ILE A 154 -0.82 -0.16 4.42
CA ILE A 154 -1.88 -0.18 5.43
C ILE A 154 -2.22 -1.64 5.69
N MET A 155 -2.27 -2.04 6.97
CA MET A 155 -2.66 -3.39 7.35
C MET A 155 -4.06 -3.36 7.97
N THR A 156 -4.90 -4.37 7.68
CA THR A 156 -6.23 -4.51 8.31
C THR A 156 -6.11 -4.80 9.80
N ARG A 157 -5.07 -5.52 10.19
CA ARG A 157 -4.61 -5.72 11.57
C ARG A 157 -3.10 -5.93 11.60
N ASP A 158 -2.47 -5.47 12.67
CA ASP A 158 -1.04 -5.62 12.93
C ASP A 158 -0.73 -6.37 14.25
N ASN A 159 -1.77 -6.83 14.92
CA ASN A 159 -1.71 -7.65 16.12
C ASN A 159 -2.79 -8.76 16.06
N ASP A 160 -2.91 -9.58 17.12
CA ASP A 160 -3.93 -10.63 17.22
C ASP A 160 -5.27 -10.05 17.70
N GLN A 161 -5.91 -9.22 16.85
CA GLN A 161 -7.24 -8.67 17.05
C GLN A 161 -8.22 -9.20 16.01
N TYR A 162 -9.49 -9.33 16.41
CA TYR A 162 -10.58 -9.65 15.50
C TYR A 162 -10.93 -8.44 14.63
N VAL A 163 -11.04 -8.67 13.33
CA VAL A 163 -11.54 -7.68 12.36
C VAL A 163 -12.63 -8.33 11.53
N ALA A 164 -13.85 -7.82 11.60
CA ALA A 164 -14.97 -8.33 10.82
C ALA A 164 -14.69 -8.25 9.29
N LEU A 165 -15.39 -9.10 8.50
CA LEU A 165 -15.15 -9.20 7.06
C LEU A 165 -15.40 -7.88 6.31
N LYS A 166 -16.55 -7.22 6.55
CA LYS A 166 -16.95 -5.99 5.81
C LYS A 166 -15.98 -4.79 5.92
N PRO A 167 -15.37 -4.50 7.07
CA PRO A 167 -14.35 -3.42 7.19
C PRO A 167 -13.10 -3.63 6.35
N ARG A 168 -12.71 -4.88 6.05
CA ARG A 168 -11.47 -5.20 5.33
C ARG A 168 -11.43 -4.60 3.92
N PRO A 169 -12.37 -4.88 2.99
CA PRO A 169 -12.38 -4.26 1.66
C PRO A 169 -12.64 -2.74 1.72
N LYS A 170 -13.45 -2.26 2.68
CA LYS A 170 -13.70 -0.83 2.85
C LYS A 170 -12.43 -0.01 3.18
N MET A 171 -11.43 -0.63 3.79
CA MET A 171 -10.15 0.02 4.03
C MET A 171 -9.44 0.35 2.71
N ALA A 172 -9.45 -0.57 1.74
CA ALA A 172 -8.89 -0.34 0.42
C ALA A 172 -9.66 0.75 -0.34
N GLU A 173 -10.99 0.70 -0.30
CA GLU A 173 -11.85 1.70 -0.91
C GLU A 173 -11.60 3.10 -0.34
N LYS A 174 -11.61 3.24 1.00
CA LYS A 174 -11.42 4.53 1.70
C LYS A 174 -10.06 5.15 1.42
N THR A 175 -9.04 4.32 1.27
CA THR A 175 -7.66 4.77 1.04
C THR A 175 -7.29 4.91 -0.42
N LYS A 176 -8.23 4.56 -1.35
CA LYS A 176 -7.99 4.48 -2.79
C LYS A 176 -6.73 3.66 -3.09
N ALA A 177 -6.68 2.47 -2.50
CA ALA A 177 -5.52 1.60 -2.65
C ALA A 177 -5.31 1.15 -4.10
N ASP A 178 -4.07 1.08 -4.53
CA ASP A 178 -3.72 0.52 -5.84
C ASP A 178 -3.85 -1.00 -5.85
N VAL A 179 -3.69 -1.63 -4.68
CA VAL A 179 -3.79 -3.08 -4.46
C VAL A 179 -4.37 -3.39 -3.08
N PHE A 180 -5.25 -4.39 -3.04
CA PHE A 180 -5.63 -5.13 -1.84
C PHE A 180 -5.16 -6.58 -1.97
N ILE A 181 -4.45 -7.10 -0.97
CA ILE A 181 -4.03 -8.50 -0.91
C ILE A 181 -4.35 -9.10 0.45
N SER A 182 -5.12 -10.20 0.44
CA SER A 182 -5.48 -10.97 1.64
C SER A 182 -4.68 -12.26 1.69
N PHE A 183 -4.13 -12.60 2.85
CA PHE A 183 -3.39 -13.82 3.09
C PHE A 183 -4.16 -14.78 3.96
N HIS A 184 -4.24 -16.02 3.49
CA HIS A 184 -4.91 -17.15 4.12
C HIS A 184 -4.09 -18.44 3.98
N TYR A 185 -4.55 -19.49 4.66
CA TYR A 185 -4.08 -20.86 4.52
C TYR A 185 -5.28 -21.78 4.46
N ASP A 186 -5.39 -22.51 3.36
CA ASP A 186 -6.50 -23.38 3.05
C ASP A 186 -6.59 -24.59 4.00
N SER A 187 -7.70 -25.25 3.97
CA SER A 187 -7.97 -26.47 4.74
C SER A 187 -8.87 -27.40 3.94
N SER A 188 -8.50 -28.66 3.81
CA SER A 188 -9.35 -29.70 3.20
C SER A 188 -10.28 -30.34 4.23
N PRO A 189 -11.44 -30.88 3.79
CA PRO A 189 -12.37 -31.54 4.70
C PRO A 189 -11.74 -32.67 5.53
N GLN A 190 -10.79 -33.41 4.93
CA GLN A 190 -9.98 -34.39 5.63
C GLN A 190 -8.52 -33.94 5.64
N ALA A 191 -7.86 -34.12 6.78
CA ALA A 191 -6.45 -33.75 6.93
C ALA A 191 -5.56 -34.49 5.90
N ASN A 192 -4.59 -33.77 5.32
CA ASN A 192 -3.64 -34.27 4.34
C ASN A 192 -4.20 -34.58 2.92
N GLU A 193 -5.44 -34.23 2.62
CA GLU A 193 -5.99 -34.40 1.25
C GLU A 193 -5.58 -33.27 0.29
N GLY A 194 -5.61 -32.01 0.76
CA GLY A 194 -5.23 -30.85 -0.03
C GLY A 194 -3.75 -30.47 0.17
N SER A 195 -3.11 -29.91 -0.86
CA SER A 195 -1.75 -29.38 -0.77
C SER A 195 -1.47 -28.41 -1.90
N GLY A 196 -0.75 -27.33 -1.63
CA GLY A 196 -0.33 -26.34 -2.63
C GLY A 196 -0.83 -24.94 -2.35
N VAL A 197 -0.50 -24.01 -3.24
CA VAL A 197 -0.85 -22.58 -3.14
C VAL A 197 -1.81 -22.18 -4.25
N THR A 198 -2.80 -21.34 -3.94
CA THR A 198 -3.79 -20.84 -4.89
C THR A 198 -3.96 -19.33 -4.73
N THR A 199 -4.14 -18.61 -5.83
CA THR A 199 -4.47 -17.19 -5.79
C THR A 199 -5.87 -16.96 -6.36
N TYR A 200 -6.74 -16.39 -5.56
CA TYR A 200 -8.12 -16.11 -5.93
C TYR A 200 -8.32 -14.65 -6.35
N TYR A 201 -9.15 -14.46 -7.35
CA TYR A 201 -9.69 -13.17 -7.77
C TYR A 201 -11.22 -13.27 -7.92
N TYR A 202 -11.93 -12.16 -7.75
CA TYR A 202 -13.37 -12.09 -8.03
C TYR A 202 -13.64 -11.25 -9.29
N HIS A 203 -13.15 -10.01 -9.34
CA HIS A 203 -13.36 -9.13 -10.48
C HIS A 203 -12.39 -9.44 -11.60
N ARG A 204 -12.89 -9.39 -12.85
CA ARG A 204 -12.06 -9.48 -14.06
C ARG A 204 -11.23 -8.18 -14.23
N GLY A 205 -10.40 -8.14 -15.26
CA GLY A 205 -9.52 -6.99 -15.52
C GLY A 205 -8.43 -6.88 -14.47
N PRO A 206 -8.26 -5.73 -13.79
CA PRO A 206 -7.11 -5.48 -12.90
C PRO A 206 -6.92 -6.50 -11.77
N SER A 207 -7.99 -7.03 -11.19
CA SER A 207 -7.85 -8.08 -10.14
C SER A 207 -7.33 -9.39 -10.70
N LYS A 208 -7.80 -9.80 -11.89
CA LYS A 208 -7.29 -11.01 -12.55
C LYS A 208 -5.83 -10.82 -13.02
N GLU A 209 -5.49 -9.66 -13.56
CA GLU A 209 -4.11 -9.30 -13.89
C GLU A 209 -3.18 -9.38 -12.67
N LEU A 210 -3.63 -8.81 -11.53
CA LEU A 210 -2.91 -8.87 -10.27
C LEU A 210 -2.71 -10.31 -9.81
N ALA A 211 -3.77 -11.15 -9.87
CA ALA A 211 -3.67 -12.56 -9.54
C ALA A 211 -2.66 -13.29 -10.41
N GLN A 212 -2.69 -13.08 -11.73
CA GLN A 212 -1.75 -13.68 -12.68
C GLN A 212 -0.30 -13.27 -12.37
N THR A 213 -0.06 -11.98 -12.17
CA THR A 213 1.29 -11.43 -11.97
C THR A 213 1.91 -11.91 -10.66
N VAL A 214 1.12 -11.92 -9.57
CA VAL A 214 1.59 -12.38 -8.26
C VAL A 214 1.73 -13.90 -8.23
N ASN A 215 0.73 -14.65 -8.71
CA ASN A 215 0.75 -16.10 -8.69
C ASN A 215 1.91 -16.68 -9.52
N HIS A 216 2.26 -16.05 -10.63
CA HIS A 216 3.40 -16.48 -11.47
C HIS A 216 4.70 -16.56 -10.68
N GLN A 217 4.88 -15.69 -9.67
CA GLN A 217 6.07 -15.71 -8.82
C GLN A 217 6.12 -16.93 -7.88
N PHE A 218 5.00 -17.61 -7.65
CA PHE A 218 4.93 -18.78 -6.75
C PHE A 218 5.37 -20.10 -7.39
N ASN A 219 5.74 -20.12 -8.68
CA ASN A 219 6.08 -21.34 -9.41
C ASN A 219 7.32 -22.08 -8.88
N HIS A 220 8.18 -21.41 -8.09
CA HIS A 220 9.39 -22.01 -7.51
C HIS A 220 9.28 -22.25 -6.00
N LEU A 221 8.10 -22.06 -5.41
CA LEU A 221 7.85 -22.41 -4.03
C LEU A 221 7.96 -23.92 -3.79
N PRO A 222 8.31 -24.39 -2.58
CA PRO A 222 8.35 -25.81 -2.26
C PRO A 222 6.98 -26.50 -2.28
N LEU A 223 5.90 -25.72 -2.19
CA LEU A 223 4.53 -26.19 -2.37
C LEU A 223 4.10 -25.96 -3.82
N LYS A 224 3.33 -26.93 -4.36
CA LYS A 224 2.85 -26.86 -5.75
C LYS A 224 1.98 -25.61 -5.97
N ASN A 225 2.27 -24.84 -7.00
CA ASN A 225 1.38 -23.76 -7.43
C ASN A 225 0.18 -24.36 -8.20
N LEU A 226 -1.03 -24.17 -7.67
CA LEU A 226 -2.30 -24.62 -8.25
C LEU A 226 -2.90 -23.58 -9.22
N GLY A 227 -2.24 -22.42 -9.36
CA GLY A 227 -2.63 -21.37 -10.29
C GLY A 227 -3.59 -20.33 -9.69
N ILE A 228 -4.28 -19.64 -10.59
CA ILE A 228 -5.30 -18.65 -10.22
C ILE A 228 -6.69 -19.22 -10.41
N ASN A 229 -7.63 -18.90 -9.50
CA ASN A 229 -9.02 -19.31 -9.59
C ASN A 229 -9.98 -18.15 -9.29
N PHE A 230 -11.20 -18.26 -9.82
CA PHE A 230 -12.31 -17.42 -9.36
C PHE A 230 -12.71 -17.83 -7.95
N GLY A 231 -12.91 -16.84 -7.04
CA GLY A 231 -13.34 -17.11 -5.68
C GLY A 231 -14.37 -16.07 -5.21
N ASP A 232 -15.50 -16.54 -4.67
CA ASP A 232 -16.54 -15.70 -4.10
C ASP A 232 -16.28 -15.40 -2.61
N PHE A 233 -15.12 -14.81 -2.31
CA PHE A 233 -14.78 -14.37 -0.97
C PHE A 233 -15.15 -12.91 -0.78
N LEU A 234 -15.90 -12.59 0.29
CA LEU A 234 -16.41 -11.25 0.58
C LEU A 234 -15.33 -10.17 0.43
N VAL A 235 -14.12 -10.42 0.94
CA VAL A 235 -13.05 -9.40 0.99
C VAL A 235 -12.50 -9.00 -0.38
N ILE A 236 -12.67 -9.87 -1.40
CA ILE A 236 -12.29 -9.57 -2.79
C ILE A 236 -13.52 -9.29 -3.68
N ARG A 237 -14.70 -9.85 -3.34
CA ARG A 237 -15.95 -9.58 -4.02
C ARG A 237 -16.45 -8.14 -3.79
N ASP A 238 -16.51 -7.73 -2.52
CA ASP A 238 -17.02 -6.41 -2.11
C ASP A 238 -15.92 -5.32 -2.19
N ASN A 239 -14.81 -5.61 -2.88
CA ASN A 239 -13.69 -4.69 -3.04
C ASN A 239 -13.76 -3.94 -4.38
N THR A 240 -13.71 -2.62 -4.34
CA THR A 240 -13.74 -1.77 -5.53
C THR A 240 -12.35 -1.49 -6.12
N GLN A 241 -11.29 -1.92 -5.43
CA GLN A 241 -9.90 -1.80 -5.87
C GLN A 241 -9.39 -3.14 -6.43
N PRO A 242 -8.29 -3.17 -7.18
CA PRO A 242 -7.65 -4.44 -7.58
C PRO A 242 -7.37 -5.31 -6.35
N ALA A 243 -8.00 -6.48 -6.27
CA ALA A 243 -8.03 -7.30 -5.05
C ALA A 243 -7.82 -8.79 -5.35
N ILE A 244 -6.97 -9.43 -4.53
CA ILE A 244 -6.71 -10.88 -4.55
C ILE A 244 -6.69 -11.46 -3.14
N LEU A 245 -6.95 -12.77 -3.05
CA LEU A 245 -6.77 -13.57 -1.86
C LEU A 245 -5.80 -14.71 -2.19
N CYS A 246 -4.78 -14.87 -1.37
CA CYS A 246 -3.72 -15.87 -1.54
C CYS A 246 -3.84 -16.94 -0.45
N GLU A 247 -4.13 -18.19 -0.85
CA GLU A 247 -4.03 -19.37 -0.02
C GLU A 247 -2.61 -19.94 -0.13
N MET A 248 -1.84 -19.80 0.94
CA MET A 248 -0.40 -20.06 0.92
C MET A 248 -0.02 -21.42 1.49
N GLY A 249 -0.82 -22.44 1.18
CA GLY A 249 -0.70 -23.83 1.62
C GLY A 249 -1.91 -24.28 2.42
N TYR A 250 -2.04 -25.59 2.61
CA TYR A 250 -3.12 -26.22 3.42
C TYR A 250 -2.63 -26.40 4.84
N ILE A 251 -3.23 -25.65 5.79
CA ILE A 251 -2.77 -25.67 7.19
C ILE A 251 -2.95 -27.04 7.84
N ASN A 252 -4.02 -27.78 7.49
CA ASN A 252 -4.30 -29.12 8.03
C ASN A 252 -3.58 -30.26 7.29
N THR A 253 -2.65 -29.93 6.39
CA THR A 253 -1.79 -30.90 5.70
C THR A 253 -0.38 -30.87 6.28
N LYS A 254 0.10 -31.99 6.81
CA LYS A 254 1.40 -32.10 7.49
C LYS A 254 2.57 -31.56 6.66
N ARG A 255 2.62 -31.92 5.37
CA ARG A 255 3.64 -31.45 4.43
C ARG A 255 3.66 -29.92 4.32
N ASP A 256 2.48 -29.33 4.11
CA ASP A 256 2.34 -27.88 3.91
C ASP A 256 2.61 -27.14 5.23
N PHE A 257 2.09 -27.63 6.35
CA PHE A 257 2.31 -27.03 7.65
C PHE A 257 3.79 -26.99 8.05
N GLN A 258 4.57 -28.00 7.66
CA GLN A 258 6.02 -27.99 7.89
C GLN A 258 6.72 -26.84 7.14
N GLN A 259 6.17 -26.37 6.00
CA GLN A 259 6.64 -25.18 5.29
C GLN A 259 6.07 -23.90 5.94
N ILE A 260 4.75 -23.81 6.09
CA ILE A 260 3.99 -22.65 6.58
C ILE A 260 4.60 -22.06 7.86
N LYS A 261 4.96 -22.91 8.82
CA LYS A 261 5.54 -22.49 10.11
C LYS A 261 6.97 -21.95 10.03
N THR A 262 7.66 -22.09 8.88
CA THR A 262 9.08 -21.69 8.78
C THR A 262 9.24 -20.24 8.34
N ALA A 263 10.18 -19.55 8.95
CA ALA A 263 10.59 -18.21 8.53
C ALA A 263 11.12 -18.19 7.08
N ARG A 264 11.77 -19.29 6.65
CA ARG A 264 12.30 -19.45 5.29
C ARG A 264 11.18 -19.38 4.25
N TYR A 265 10.15 -20.21 4.39
CA TYR A 265 9.01 -20.24 3.47
C TYR A 265 8.28 -18.89 3.43
N GLN A 266 7.95 -18.33 4.60
CA GLN A 266 7.27 -17.03 4.68
C GLN A 266 8.10 -15.89 4.08
N ASN A 267 9.44 -15.91 4.23
CA ASN A 267 10.30 -14.92 3.60
C ASN A 267 10.34 -15.08 2.07
N GLN A 268 10.32 -16.32 1.58
CA GLN A 268 10.28 -16.61 0.15
C GLN A 268 8.97 -16.10 -0.45
N VAL A 269 7.82 -16.48 0.12
CA VAL A 269 6.51 -15.96 -0.28
C VAL A 269 6.48 -14.44 -0.25
N ALA A 270 7.01 -13.81 0.81
CA ALA A 270 7.02 -12.37 0.90
C ALA A 270 7.86 -11.69 -0.19
N ASN A 271 9.00 -12.29 -0.60
CA ASN A 271 9.80 -11.79 -1.72
C ASN A 271 9.03 -11.90 -3.04
N ASP A 272 8.37 -13.03 -3.26
CA ASP A 272 7.59 -13.32 -4.47
C ASP A 272 6.43 -12.35 -4.62
N VAL A 273 5.68 -12.11 -3.53
CA VAL A 273 4.61 -11.13 -3.49
C VAL A 273 5.12 -9.74 -3.85
N VAL A 274 6.23 -9.30 -3.25
CA VAL A 274 6.82 -7.97 -3.54
C VAL A 274 7.24 -7.87 -5.01
N THR A 275 7.84 -8.92 -5.58
CA THR A 275 8.21 -8.97 -7.00
C THR A 275 6.98 -8.88 -7.91
N GLY A 276 5.95 -9.67 -7.64
CA GLY A 276 4.71 -9.64 -8.41
C GLY A 276 3.97 -8.30 -8.31
N LEU A 277 3.90 -7.72 -7.11
CA LEU A 277 3.29 -6.40 -6.91
C LEU A 277 4.07 -5.29 -7.62
N ASN A 278 5.42 -5.34 -7.61
CA ASN A 278 6.23 -4.37 -8.36
C ASN A 278 5.95 -4.44 -9.85
N GLN A 279 5.91 -5.64 -10.42
CA GLN A 279 5.59 -5.84 -11.84
C GLN A 279 4.17 -5.35 -12.18
N PHE A 280 3.17 -5.66 -11.34
CA PHE A 280 1.80 -5.18 -11.53
C PHE A 280 1.73 -3.66 -11.50
N CYS A 281 2.37 -3.01 -10.52
CA CYS A 281 2.42 -1.55 -10.43
C CYS A 281 3.15 -0.92 -11.63
N GLN A 282 4.25 -1.50 -12.10
CA GLN A 282 4.96 -1.06 -13.31
C GLN A 282 4.06 -1.10 -14.54
N ASN A 283 3.31 -2.19 -14.73
CA ASN A 283 2.39 -2.36 -15.85
C ASN A 283 1.25 -1.34 -15.86
N ARG A 284 0.91 -0.76 -14.70
CA ARG A 284 -0.19 0.20 -14.53
C ARG A 284 0.26 1.65 -14.42
N ALA A 285 1.54 1.88 -14.17
CA ALA A 285 2.06 3.24 -14.00
C ALA A 285 1.90 4.07 -15.28
N GLY A 286 1.11 5.15 -15.19
CA GLY A 286 0.90 6.09 -16.31
C GLY A 286 -0.03 5.60 -17.41
N LYS A 287 -0.92 4.63 -17.10
CA LYS A 287 -1.95 4.13 -18.06
C LYS A 287 -3.30 4.79 -17.84
#